data_1db3f1b4d77d8e8688d4d621f58b7de4
#
_entry.id   1db3f1b4d77d8e8688d4d621f58b7de4
#
_cell.length_a   1.000
_cell.length_b   1.000
_cell.length_c   1.000
_cell.angle_alpha   90.00
_cell.angle_beta   90.00
_cell.angle_gamma   90.00
#
_symmetry.space_group_name_H-M   'P 1'
#
loop_
_entity.id
_entity.type
_entity.pdbx_description
1 polymer ?
#
loop_
_entity_poly.entity_id
_entity_poly.type
_entity_poly.pdbx_seq_one_letter_code
_entity_poly.pdbx_strand_id
1 'polypeptide(L)'
;MKTYDVIIIGGGVVGTAIARELSRYHLEIALLEKEIEPAFGVSKSNSGIIHPGTQNPPASLKGKLCVQGNQLMREIARDLNVDFKEVGELIVIFDQADLPRLLEIKKEAEILGVPKMEMVDRAWLEKHEPNLNPEITTALYAPTAGIISPYRL
;
A
#
# COMPACT_ATOMS: atom_id res chain seq x y z
N MET A 1 -37.23 19.62 -3.67
CA MET A 1 -36.46 18.37 -3.85
C MET A 1 -34.98 18.75 -3.79
N LYS A 2 -34.18 18.14 -2.94
CA LYS A 2 -32.74 18.45 -2.93
C LYS A 2 -32.07 17.75 -4.11
N THR A 3 -31.31 18.49 -4.89
CA THR A 3 -30.56 17.97 -6.04
C THR A 3 -29.08 17.92 -5.69
N TYR A 4 -28.35 16.99 -6.27
CA TYR A 4 -26.91 16.83 -6.10
C TYR A 4 -26.24 16.75 -7.46
N ASP A 5 -25.04 17.32 -7.57
CA ASP A 5 -24.20 17.23 -8.76
C ASP A 5 -23.54 15.85 -8.87
N VAL A 6 -23.16 15.27 -7.71
CA VAL A 6 -22.51 13.96 -7.64
C VAL A 6 -23.09 13.14 -6.49
N ILE A 7 -23.36 11.87 -6.75
CA ILE A 7 -23.72 10.88 -5.72
C ILE A 7 -22.64 9.78 -5.72
N ILE A 8 -22.01 9.58 -4.57
CA ILE A 8 -21.02 8.51 -4.33
C ILE A 8 -21.73 7.40 -3.58
N ILE A 9 -21.68 6.18 -4.09
CA ILE A 9 -22.29 5.01 -3.47
C ILE A 9 -21.20 4.15 -2.83
N GLY A 10 -21.21 4.06 -1.51
CA GLY A 10 -20.26 3.36 -0.66
C GLY A 10 -19.28 4.30 0.04
N GLY A 11 -19.27 4.25 1.37
CA GLY A 11 -18.43 5.05 2.25
C GLY A 11 -17.12 4.33 2.67
N GLY A 12 -16.64 3.37 1.87
CA GLY A 12 -15.30 2.78 2.07
C GLY A 12 -14.16 3.73 1.66
N VAL A 13 -12.91 3.30 1.83
CA VAL A 13 -11.71 4.12 1.54
C VAL A 13 -11.71 4.74 0.14
N VAL A 14 -12.27 4.07 -0.87
CA VAL A 14 -12.35 4.60 -2.23
C VAL A 14 -13.37 5.73 -2.32
N GLY A 15 -14.58 5.51 -1.80
CA GLY A 15 -15.67 6.51 -1.84
C GLY A 15 -15.33 7.76 -1.02
N THR A 16 -14.73 7.58 0.15
CA THR A 16 -14.29 8.70 1.00
C THR A 16 -13.14 9.48 0.37
N ALA A 17 -12.18 8.80 -0.28
CA ALA A 17 -11.11 9.46 -1.02
C ALA A 17 -11.65 10.28 -2.22
N ILE A 18 -12.62 9.74 -2.96
CA ILE A 18 -13.31 10.47 -4.04
C ILE A 18 -14.05 11.70 -3.47
N ALA A 19 -14.78 11.54 -2.37
CA ALA A 19 -15.49 12.64 -1.72
C ALA A 19 -14.50 13.74 -1.28
N ARG A 20 -13.35 13.36 -0.69
CA ARG A 20 -12.28 14.29 -0.30
C ARG A 20 -11.76 15.08 -1.50
N GLU A 21 -11.47 14.43 -2.61
CA GLU A 21 -10.98 15.14 -3.80
C GLU A 21 -12.05 16.05 -4.40
N LEU A 22 -13.30 15.60 -4.50
CA LEU A 22 -14.40 16.39 -5.04
C LEU A 22 -14.77 17.58 -4.14
N SER A 23 -14.52 17.51 -2.83
CA SER A 23 -14.76 18.62 -1.90
C SER A 23 -13.94 19.88 -2.18
N ARG A 24 -12.93 19.78 -3.05
CA ARG A 24 -12.13 20.93 -3.53
C ARG A 24 -12.86 21.77 -4.58
N TYR A 25 -14.00 21.30 -5.05
CA TYR A 25 -14.81 21.94 -6.09
C TYR A 25 -16.13 22.44 -5.50
N HIS A 26 -16.74 23.42 -6.13
CA HIS A 26 -18.08 23.91 -5.76
C HIS A 26 -19.14 22.97 -6.30
N LEU A 27 -19.33 21.83 -5.64
CA LEU A 27 -20.27 20.77 -6.01
C LEU A 27 -21.14 20.39 -4.80
N GLU A 28 -22.43 20.16 -5.05
CA GLU A 28 -23.31 19.51 -4.09
C GLU A 28 -23.11 18.00 -4.17
N ILE A 29 -22.45 17.43 -3.15
CA ILE A 29 -22.04 16.02 -3.14
C ILE A 29 -22.84 15.28 -2.08
N ALA A 30 -23.36 14.09 -2.42
CA ALA A 30 -23.90 13.13 -1.47
C ALA A 30 -23.07 11.85 -1.47
N LEU A 31 -22.67 11.38 -0.28
CA LEU A 31 -22.08 10.06 -0.09
C LEU A 31 -23.10 9.18 0.64
N LEU A 32 -23.45 8.05 0.03
CA LEU A 32 -24.41 7.09 0.56
C LEU A 32 -23.68 5.85 1.05
N GLU A 33 -23.88 5.49 2.31
CA GLU A 33 -23.38 4.26 2.92
C GLU A 33 -24.57 3.45 3.46
N LYS A 34 -24.56 2.13 3.23
CA LYS A 34 -25.62 1.22 3.70
C LYS A 34 -25.45 0.80 5.16
N GLU A 35 -24.20 0.83 5.64
CA GLU A 35 -23.86 0.44 7.00
C GLU A 35 -24.04 1.63 7.96
N ILE A 36 -23.96 1.33 9.25
CA ILE A 36 -24.15 2.32 10.32
C ILE A 36 -23.07 3.42 10.33
N GLU A 37 -21.89 3.11 9.79
CA GLU A 37 -20.76 4.04 9.72
C GLU A 37 -19.92 3.82 8.45
N PRO A 38 -19.17 4.82 7.98
CA PRO A 38 -18.21 4.66 6.90
C PRO A 38 -17.13 3.62 7.24
N ALA A 39 -16.55 3.02 6.20
CA ALA A 39 -15.46 2.05 6.27
C ALA A 39 -15.77 0.73 7.00
N PHE A 40 -17.03 0.44 7.33
CA PHE A 40 -17.45 -0.75 8.10
C PHE A 40 -17.09 -2.10 7.44
N GLY A 41 -16.78 -2.12 6.16
CA GLY A 41 -16.37 -3.30 5.40
C GLY A 41 -14.85 -3.52 5.41
N VAL A 42 -14.32 -3.94 4.24
CA VAL A 42 -12.90 -4.28 4.02
C VAL A 42 -11.95 -3.14 4.36
N SER A 43 -12.39 -1.88 4.23
CA SER A 43 -11.54 -0.71 4.54
C SER A 43 -11.11 -0.65 6.00
N LYS A 44 -11.89 -1.22 6.92
CA LYS A 44 -11.59 -1.31 8.36
C LYS A 44 -10.99 -2.66 8.75
N SER A 45 -11.30 -3.73 7.97
CA SER A 45 -10.91 -5.12 8.26
C SER A 45 -9.75 -5.55 7.37
N ASN A 46 -8.59 -4.93 7.52
CA ASN A 46 -7.38 -5.26 6.78
C ASN A 46 -6.12 -5.06 7.65
N SER A 47 -4.97 -5.47 7.13
CA SER A 47 -3.69 -5.42 7.85
C SER A 47 -3.05 -4.03 7.94
N GLY A 48 -3.59 -3.03 7.25
CA GLY A 48 -3.02 -1.68 7.20
C GLY A 48 -1.68 -1.59 6.47
N ILE A 49 -1.33 -2.59 5.66
CA ILE A 49 -0.08 -2.58 4.90
C ILE A 49 -0.23 -1.70 3.66
N ILE A 50 0.68 -0.76 3.50
CA ILE A 50 0.84 0.06 2.30
C ILE A 50 1.95 -0.55 1.46
N HIS A 51 1.55 -1.40 0.51
CA HIS A 51 2.48 -2.13 -0.35
C HIS A 51 3.26 -1.20 -1.29
N PRO A 52 4.54 -1.48 -1.55
CA PRO A 52 5.36 -0.68 -2.46
C PRO A 52 5.06 -0.95 -3.95
N GLY A 53 4.45 -2.09 -4.27
CA GLY A 53 4.13 -2.50 -5.65
C GLY A 53 4.94 -3.69 -6.16
N THR A 54 5.75 -4.33 -5.31
CA THR A 54 6.72 -5.38 -5.63
C THR A 54 6.15 -6.62 -6.32
N GLN A 55 4.90 -6.98 -6.03
CA GLN A 55 4.31 -8.24 -6.48
C GLN A 55 3.15 -8.03 -7.48
N ASN A 56 3.24 -7.00 -8.29
CA ASN A 56 2.21 -6.71 -9.29
C ASN A 56 2.80 -6.76 -10.71
N PRO A 57 2.07 -7.34 -11.68
CA PRO A 57 2.53 -7.35 -13.06
C PRO A 57 2.77 -5.92 -13.59
N PRO A 58 3.90 -5.64 -14.27
CA PRO A 58 4.27 -4.29 -14.74
C PRO A 58 3.24 -3.67 -15.69
N ALA A 59 2.57 -4.48 -16.51
CA ALA A 59 1.55 -4.00 -17.44
C ALA A 59 0.19 -3.70 -16.78
N SER A 60 0.00 -4.09 -15.51
CA SER A 60 -1.30 -3.98 -14.85
C SER A 60 -1.57 -2.56 -14.32
N LEU A 61 -2.84 -2.14 -14.41
CA LEU A 61 -3.29 -0.91 -13.76
C LEU A 61 -3.10 -0.98 -12.24
N LYS A 62 -3.29 -2.16 -11.65
CA LYS A 62 -3.07 -2.41 -10.21
C LYS A 62 -1.62 -2.09 -9.82
N GLY A 63 -0.63 -2.57 -10.59
CA GLY A 63 0.79 -2.29 -10.32
C GLY A 63 1.10 -0.80 -10.35
N LYS A 64 0.67 -0.11 -11.42
CA LYS A 64 0.86 1.34 -11.57
C LYS A 64 0.23 2.13 -10.43
N LEU A 65 -1.02 1.84 -10.08
CA LEU A 65 -1.74 2.54 -9.02
C LEU A 65 -1.21 2.20 -7.63
N CYS A 66 -0.68 0.98 -7.42
CA CYS A 66 -0.05 0.60 -6.16
C CYS A 66 1.19 1.45 -5.87
N VAL A 67 2.08 1.62 -6.84
CA VAL A 67 3.28 2.46 -6.70
C VAL A 67 2.90 3.93 -6.47
N GLN A 68 1.97 4.47 -7.26
CA GLN A 68 1.50 5.85 -7.09
C GLN A 68 0.82 6.05 -5.72
N GLY A 69 -0.04 5.12 -5.32
CA GLY A 69 -0.72 5.17 -4.01
C GLY A 69 0.25 5.08 -2.84
N ASN A 70 1.30 4.24 -2.94
CA ASN A 70 2.35 4.18 -1.94
C ASN A 70 3.06 5.53 -1.77
N GLN A 71 3.38 6.22 -2.86
CA GLN A 71 4.01 7.54 -2.82
C GLN A 71 3.09 8.60 -2.22
N LEU A 72 1.80 8.61 -2.61
CA LEU A 72 0.81 9.56 -2.12
C LEU A 72 0.44 9.35 -0.65
N MET A 73 0.55 8.13 -0.13
CA MET A 73 0.08 7.80 1.22
C MET A 73 0.78 8.63 2.31
N ARG A 74 2.04 9.01 2.12
CA ARG A 74 2.79 9.85 3.07
C ARG A 74 2.19 11.23 3.22
N GLU A 75 1.78 11.82 2.11
CA GLU A 75 1.12 13.12 2.10
C GLU A 75 -0.28 13.03 2.68
N ILE A 76 -1.07 12.05 2.22
CA ILE A 76 -2.43 11.81 2.71
C ILE A 76 -2.45 11.55 4.22
N ALA A 77 -1.57 10.71 4.73
CA ALA A 77 -1.49 10.41 6.15
C ALA A 77 -1.17 11.66 6.99
N ARG A 78 -0.27 12.51 6.50
CA ARG A 78 0.07 13.79 7.14
C ARG A 78 -1.12 14.74 7.13
N ASP A 79 -1.77 14.91 5.97
CA ASP A 79 -2.93 15.80 5.83
C ASP A 79 -4.10 15.39 6.74
N LEU A 80 -4.29 14.08 6.92
CA LEU A 80 -5.34 13.51 7.76
C LEU A 80 -4.91 13.33 9.22
N ASN A 81 -3.65 13.66 9.56
CA ASN A 81 -3.08 13.44 10.89
C ASN A 81 -3.19 11.98 11.36
N VAL A 82 -2.87 11.06 10.46
CA VAL A 82 -2.85 9.62 10.73
C VAL A 82 -1.41 9.11 10.73
N ASP A 83 -1.04 8.34 11.75
CA ASP A 83 0.30 7.78 11.86
C ASP A 83 0.58 6.81 10.71
N PHE A 84 1.59 7.14 9.91
CA PHE A 84 2.16 6.29 8.88
C PHE A 84 3.61 5.98 9.22
N LYS A 85 3.99 4.71 9.19
CA LYS A 85 5.36 4.26 9.46
C LYS A 85 5.91 3.51 8.25
N GLU A 86 7.01 3.98 7.69
CA GLU A 86 7.80 3.20 6.73
C GLU A 86 8.60 2.16 7.51
N VAL A 87 8.20 0.92 7.39
CA VAL A 87 8.84 -0.21 8.08
C VAL A 87 9.59 -1.11 7.12
N GLY A 88 9.36 -0.94 5.82
CA GLY A 88 9.89 -1.81 4.77
C GLY A 88 9.10 -3.13 4.63
N GLU A 89 9.43 -3.85 3.58
CA GLU A 89 8.90 -5.18 3.26
C GLU A 89 10.08 -6.07 2.84
N LEU A 90 10.11 -7.30 3.33
CA LEU A 90 11.04 -8.34 2.90
C LEU A 90 10.29 -9.40 2.11
N ILE A 91 10.75 -9.70 0.90
CA ILE A 91 10.36 -10.89 0.16
C ILE A 91 11.49 -11.89 0.33
N VAL A 92 11.22 -12.96 1.06
CA VAL A 92 12.21 -13.97 1.45
C VAL A 92 12.10 -15.21 0.59
N ILE A 93 13.21 -15.95 0.45
CA ILE A 93 13.25 -17.27 -0.14
C ILE A 93 13.84 -18.26 0.88
N PHE A 94 13.31 -19.48 0.89
CA PHE A 94 13.80 -20.57 1.75
C PHE A 94 14.75 -21.48 0.99
N ASP A 95 14.64 -21.55 -0.35
CA ASP A 95 15.51 -22.33 -1.20
C ASP A 95 16.24 -21.41 -2.19
N GLN A 96 17.54 -21.64 -2.36
CA GLN A 96 18.33 -20.90 -3.35
C GLN A 96 17.88 -21.18 -4.81
N ALA A 97 17.16 -22.27 -5.04
CA ALA A 97 16.50 -22.53 -6.32
C ALA A 97 15.45 -21.45 -6.69
N ASP A 98 14.91 -20.72 -5.70
CA ASP A 98 13.93 -19.63 -5.90
C ASP A 98 14.59 -18.28 -6.21
N LEU A 99 15.91 -18.17 -6.16
CA LEU A 99 16.63 -16.93 -6.44
C LEU A 99 16.30 -16.32 -7.81
N PRO A 100 16.16 -17.09 -8.91
CA PRO A 100 15.75 -16.53 -10.19
C PRO A 100 14.38 -15.85 -10.13
N ARG A 101 13.45 -16.41 -9.38
CA ARG A 101 12.10 -15.79 -9.19
C ARG A 101 12.19 -14.50 -8.39
N LEU A 102 13.02 -14.45 -7.36
CA LEU A 102 13.24 -13.24 -6.56
C LEU A 102 13.83 -12.11 -7.40
N LEU A 103 14.79 -12.42 -8.27
CA LEU A 103 15.39 -11.47 -9.22
C LEU A 103 14.38 -10.99 -10.27
N GLU A 104 13.49 -11.86 -10.73
CA GLU A 104 12.40 -11.50 -11.64
C GLU A 104 11.44 -10.51 -10.97
N ILE A 105 11.00 -10.78 -9.72
CA ILE A 105 10.17 -9.86 -8.92
C ILE A 105 10.85 -8.50 -8.81
N LYS A 106 12.15 -8.46 -8.51
CA LYS A 106 12.92 -7.22 -8.46
C LYS A 106 12.85 -6.45 -9.76
N LYS A 107 13.12 -7.14 -10.89
CA LYS A 107 13.08 -6.53 -12.23
C LYS A 107 11.68 -6.01 -12.59
N GLU A 108 10.62 -6.76 -12.32
CA GLU A 108 9.23 -6.35 -12.56
C GLU A 108 8.88 -5.10 -11.74
N ALA A 109 9.28 -5.06 -10.47
CA ALA A 109 9.04 -3.94 -9.60
C ALA A 109 9.85 -2.68 -10.00
N GLU A 110 11.08 -2.85 -10.51
CA GLU A 110 11.88 -1.76 -11.09
C GLU A 110 11.20 -1.16 -12.33
N ILE A 111 10.60 -1.99 -13.20
CA ILE A 111 9.83 -1.52 -14.36
C ILE A 111 8.61 -0.70 -13.91
N LEU A 112 7.96 -1.07 -12.80
CA LEU A 112 6.85 -0.31 -12.20
C LEU A 112 7.30 0.99 -11.54
N GLY A 113 8.60 1.17 -11.27
CA GLY A 113 9.16 2.33 -10.60
C GLY A 113 9.14 2.24 -9.07
N VAL A 114 9.12 1.04 -8.50
CA VAL A 114 9.31 0.84 -7.04
C VAL A 114 10.73 1.29 -6.68
N PRO A 115 10.89 2.29 -5.79
CA PRO A 115 12.21 2.86 -5.54
C PRO A 115 13.01 2.09 -4.50
N LYS A 116 14.35 2.19 -4.58
CA LYS A 116 15.31 1.81 -3.55
C LYS A 116 15.26 0.33 -3.12
N MET A 117 14.86 -0.57 -4.02
CA MET A 117 14.88 -2.00 -3.71
C MET A 117 16.30 -2.55 -3.69
N GLU A 118 16.60 -3.37 -2.70
CA GLU A 118 17.92 -3.96 -2.48
C GLU A 118 17.82 -5.47 -2.28
N MET A 119 18.76 -6.20 -2.87
CA MET A 119 19.02 -7.59 -2.47
C MET A 119 19.85 -7.55 -1.19
N VAL A 120 19.36 -8.19 -0.15
CA VAL A 120 20.02 -8.22 1.16
C VAL A 120 20.47 -9.63 1.50
N ASP A 121 21.62 -9.73 2.17
CA ASP A 121 22.24 -10.97 2.57
C ASP A 121 21.95 -11.35 4.04
N ARG A 122 22.48 -12.48 4.48
CA ARG A 122 22.30 -12.96 5.84
C ARG A 122 22.81 -11.97 6.89
N ALA A 123 23.94 -11.31 6.67
CA ALA A 123 24.51 -10.37 7.62
C ALA A 123 23.61 -9.15 7.82
N TRP A 124 23.03 -8.66 6.74
CA TRP A 124 22.02 -7.60 6.80
C TRP A 124 20.78 -8.05 7.56
N LEU A 125 20.28 -9.26 7.27
CA LEU A 125 19.08 -9.82 7.91
C LEU A 125 19.28 -10.00 9.42
N GLU A 126 20.40 -10.55 9.87
CA GLU A 126 20.73 -10.71 11.29
C GLU A 126 20.75 -9.40 12.05
N LYS A 127 21.24 -8.35 11.39
CA LYS A 127 21.31 -7.02 12.00
C LYS A 127 19.95 -6.33 12.12
N HIS A 128 19.06 -6.47 11.12
CA HIS A 128 17.84 -5.69 11.02
C HIS A 128 16.59 -6.51 11.41
N GLU A 129 16.62 -7.82 11.23
CA GLU A 129 15.53 -8.77 11.50
C GLU A 129 16.03 -9.99 12.30
N PRO A 130 16.55 -9.80 13.52
CA PRO A 130 17.23 -10.86 14.29
C PRO A 130 16.34 -12.07 14.62
N ASN A 131 15.03 -11.93 14.55
CA ASN A 131 14.06 -12.99 14.83
C ASN A 131 13.64 -13.76 13.56
N LEU A 132 14.19 -13.41 12.39
CA LEU A 132 13.89 -14.13 11.16
C LEU A 132 14.53 -15.53 11.18
N ASN A 133 13.83 -16.51 10.58
CA ASN A 133 14.35 -17.88 10.48
C ASN A 133 15.80 -17.88 9.94
N PRO A 134 16.77 -18.52 10.65
CA PRO A 134 18.17 -18.51 10.28
C PRO A 134 18.47 -19.20 8.93
N GLU A 135 17.59 -20.04 8.42
CA GLU A 135 17.73 -20.67 7.10
C GLU A 135 17.54 -19.67 5.94
N ILE A 136 16.90 -18.52 6.20
CA ILE A 136 16.75 -17.47 5.21
C ILE A 136 18.05 -16.69 5.10
N THR A 137 18.73 -16.83 3.97
CA THR A 137 20.05 -16.21 3.72
C THR A 137 20.00 -15.04 2.76
N THR A 138 18.89 -14.87 2.03
CA THR A 138 18.73 -13.84 1.01
C THR A 138 17.29 -13.36 0.98
N ALA A 139 17.11 -12.06 0.81
CA ALA A 139 15.81 -11.44 0.63
C ALA A 139 15.87 -10.25 -0.34
N LEU A 140 14.71 -9.87 -0.88
CA LEU A 140 14.53 -8.58 -1.54
C LEU A 140 13.90 -7.63 -0.53
N TYR A 141 14.58 -6.54 -0.21
CA TYR A 141 14.10 -5.49 0.67
C TYR A 141 13.53 -4.32 -0.14
N ALA A 142 12.30 -3.93 0.19
CA ALA A 142 11.61 -2.78 -0.37
C ALA A 142 11.32 -1.76 0.75
N PRO A 143 12.16 -0.74 0.95
CA PRO A 143 12.10 0.17 2.09
C PRO A 143 10.84 1.05 2.14
N THR A 144 10.18 1.26 1.02
CA THR A 144 9.02 2.15 0.94
C THR A 144 7.69 1.51 1.34
N ALA A 145 7.68 0.23 1.67
CA ALA A 145 6.52 -0.38 2.30
C ALA A 145 6.25 0.24 3.68
N GLY A 146 5.00 0.37 4.03
CA GLY A 146 4.63 1.00 5.29
C GLY A 146 3.41 0.36 5.94
N ILE A 147 3.12 0.82 7.13
CA ILE A 147 1.92 0.46 7.89
C ILE A 147 1.16 1.71 8.33
N ILE A 148 -0.15 1.60 8.31
CA ILE A 148 -1.08 2.64 8.74
C ILE A 148 -2.25 2.01 9.49
N SER A 149 -2.85 2.74 10.43
CA SER A 149 -4.07 2.26 11.08
C SER A 149 -5.26 2.38 10.13
N PRO A 150 -5.89 1.27 9.69
CA PRO A 150 -7.08 1.33 8.84
C PRO A 150 -8.31 1.91 9.56
N TYR A 151 -8.28 1.99 10.89
CA TYR A 151 -9.34 2.60 11.70
C TYR A 151 -9.22 4.13 11.78
N ARG A 152 -8.07 4.70 11.45
CA ARG A 152 -7.80 6.13 11.55
C ARG A 152 -7.68 6.82 10.20
N LEU A 153 -7.54 6.03 9.14
CA LEU A 153 -7.52 6.50 7.77
C LEU A 153 -8.95 6.75 7.26
#